data_c179a71bc3048e8c94abe8e947a40539
#
_entry.id   c179a71bc3048e8c94abe8e947a40539
#
_cell.length_a   1.000
_cell.length_b   1.000
_cell.length_c   1.000
_cell.angle_alpha   90.00
_cell.angle_beta   90.00
_cell.angle_gamma   90.00
#
_symmetry.space_group_name_H-M   'P 1'
#
loop_
_entity.id
_entity.type
_entity.pdbx_description
1 polymer ?
#
loop_
_entity_poly.entity_id
_entity_poly.type
_entity_poly.pdbx_seq_one_letter_code
_entity_poly.pdbx_strand_id
1 'polypeptide(L)'
;MNFVYPIKDKEKIQAIKEYLAKSPRDLLMFTIGLNSALRISDILSLTVGQVKSGYVVMKEQKTKKTKRFPLNTSIMDVLVPYIADKCDDEYLFASRKGGKPISRIQAYRIIKDASKKCGLKDIATHSMRKSFGYNVYEKTKDIALVQQLLNHSSPAISLRYIGITQDKLDNIYEEINL
;
A
#
# COMPACT_ATOMS: atom_id res chain seq x y z
N MET A 1 -10.12 5.32 16.73
CA MET A 1 -9.36 4.75 15.59
C MET A 1 -7.92 5.20 15.77
N ASN A 2 -6.99 4.28 16.01
CA ASN A 2 -5.60 4.68 16.22
C ASN A 2 -5.05 5.27 14.92
N PHE A 3 -4.44 6.44 15.02
CA PHE A 3 -3.79 7.08 13.89
C PHE A 3 -2.56 6.25 13.50
N VAL A 4 -2.37 6.00 12.21
CA VAL A 4 -1.21 5.28 11.67
C VAL A 4 -0.41 6.19 10.74
N TYR A 5 0.90 6.00 10.71
CA TYR A 5 1.81 6.84 9.94
C TYR A 5 2.23 6.17 8.62
N PRO A 6 2.66 6.95 7.60
CA PRO A 6 3.39 6.41 6.46
C PRO A 6 4.76 5.88 6.92
N ILE A 7 5.24 4.83 6.27
CA ILE A 7 6.62 4.37 6.41
C ILE A 7 7.46 5.21 5.44
N LYS A 8 8.26 6.13 5.97
CA LYS A 8 9.07 7.08 5.17
C LYS A 8 10.50 6.56 4.94
N ASP A 9 11.01 5.81 5.90
CA ASP A 9 12.34 5.25 5.91
C ASP A 9 12.42 4.04 4.96
N LYS A 10 13.27 4.13 3.93
CA LYS A 10 13.47 3.07 2.94
C LYS A 10 14.15 1.83 3.52
N GLU A 11 15.04 2.00 4.49
CA GLU A 11 15.71 0.89 5.17
C GLU A 11 14.71 0.08 5.98
N LYS A 12 13.77 0.75 6.65
CA LYS A 12 12.67 0.09 7.36
C LYS A 12 11.71 -0.64 6.42
N ILE A 13 11.42 -0.07 5.25
CA ILE A 13 10.64 -0.77 4.21
C ILE A 13 11.36 -2.04 3.77
N GLN A 14 12.66 -1.97 3.56
CA GLN A 14 13.46 -3.11 3.14
C GLN A 14 13.51 -4.19 4.24
N ALA A 15 13.74 -3.81 5.49
CA ALA A 15 13.73 -4.73 6.63
C ALA A 15 12.39 -5.47 6.77
N ILE A 16 11.25 -4.76 6.55
CA ILE A 16 9.93 -5.41 6.56
C ILE A 16 9.79 -6.40 5.41
N LYS A 17 10.27 -6.07 4.20
CA LYS A 17 10.25 -7.00 3.06
C LYS A 17 11.06 -8.26 3.36
N GLU A 18 12.24 -8.11 3.91
CA GLU A 18 13.11 -9.24 4.32
C GLU A 18 12.43 -10.11 5.38
N TYR A 19 11.83 -9.49 6.40
CA TYR A 19 11.07 -10.21 7.41
C TYR A 19 9.90 -11.00 6.79
N LEU A 20 9.20 -10.42 5.81
CA LEU A 20 8.06 -11.05 5.14
C LEU A 20 8.46 -12.05 4.05
N ALA A 21 9.73 -12.09 3.61
CA ALA A 21 10.20 -12.98 2.54
C ALA A 21 9.96 -14.47 2.82
N LYS A 22 9.85 -14.86 4.09
CA LYS A 22 9.45 -16.21 4.53
C LYS A 22 8.02 -16.60 4.13
N SER A 23 7.19 -15.64 3.71
CA SER A 23 5.82 -15.85 3.22
C SER A 23 5.63 -15.03 1.94
N PRO A 24 5.79 -15.63 0.74
CA PRO A 24 5.64 -14.94 -0.55
C PRO A 24 4.30 -14.21 -0.68
N ARG A 25 3.22 -14.79 -0.15
CA ARG A 25 1.90 -14.14 -0.09
C ARG A 25 1.94 -12.82 0.67
N ASP A 26 2.53 -12.82 1.86
CA ASP A 26 2.52 -11.67 2.76
C ASP A 26 3.49 -10.58 2.26
N LEU A 27 4.62 -10.99 1.69
CA LEU A 27 5.54 -10.10 0.98
C LEU A 27 4.86 -9.42 -0.21
N LEU A 28 4.14 -10.18 -1.05
CA LEU A 28 3.42 -9.63 -2.20
C LEU A 28 2.33 -8.65 -1.75
N MET A 29 1.58 -8.98 -0.70
CA MET A 29 0.56 -8.09 -0.14
C MET A 29 1.16 -6.75 0.31
N PHE A 30 2.28 -6.78 1.00
CA PHE A 30 3.00 -5.58 1.44
C PHE A 30 3.53 -4.79 0.23
N THR A 31 4.13 -5.47 -0.74
CA THR A 31 4.69 -4.84 -1.94
C THR A 31 3.61 -4.16 -2.79
N ILE A 32 2.48 -4.82 -3.03
CA ILE A 32 1.33 -4.20 -3.72
C ILE A 32 0.82 -2.99 -2.91
N GLY A 33 0.70 -3.13 -1.60
CA GLY A 33 0.23 -2.06 -0.73
C GLY A 33 1.10 -0.79 -0.76
N LEU A 34 2.41 -0.94 -0.93
CA LEU A 34 3.36 0.17 -1.04
C LEU A 34 3.42 0.79 -2.44
N ASN A 35 3.04 0.05 -3.48
CA ASN A 35 3.21 0.44 -4.88
C ASN A 35 1.88 0.68 -5.61
N SER A 36 0.76 0.60 -4.88
CA SER A 36 -0.57 0.90 -5.42
C SER A 36 -1.33 1.78 -4.44
N ALA A 37 -2.18 2.62 -4.95
CA ALA A 37 -3.06 3.40 -4.09
C ALA A 37 -4.29 2.59 -3.61
N LEU A 38 -4.24 1.24 -3.57
CA LEU A 38 -5.35 0.39 -3.17
C LEU A 38 -5.56 0.37 -1.65
N ARG A 39 -6.81 0.22 -1.24
CA ARG A 39 -7.14 -0.11 0.16
C ARG A 39 -6.92 -1.61 0.39
N ILE A 40 -6.66 -1.99 1.63
CA ILE A 40 -6.44 -3.41 1.95
C ILE A 40 -7.61 -4.31 1.52
N SER A 41 -8.85 -3.85 1.61
CA SER A 41 -10.00 -4.59 1.11
C SER A 41 -9.93 -4.87 -0.38
N ASP A 42 -9.45 -3.89 -1.16
CA ASP A 42 -9.32 -4.01 -2.60
C ASP A 42 -8.15 -4.93 -2.97
N ILE A 43 -7.01 -4.82 -2.26
CA ILE A 43 -5.87 -5.73 -2.42
C ILE A 43 -6.30 -7.19 -2.17
N LEU A 44 -7.00 -7.45 -1.07
CA LEU A 44 -7.40 -8.81 -0.69
C LEU A 44 -8.43 -9.42 -1.65
N SER A 45 -9.17 -8.62 -2.41
CA SER A 45 -10.14 -9.11 -3.39
C SER A 45 -9.54 -9.47 -4.75
N LEU A 46 -8.27 -9.19 -4.99
CA LEU A 46 -7.61 -9.51 -6.25
C LEU A 46 -7.54 -11.02 -6.47
N THR A 47 -7.81 -11.44 -7.72
CA THR A 47 -7.58 -12.80 -8.20
C THR A 47 -6.30 -12.88 -9.03
N VAL A 48 -5.80 -14.09 -9.23
CA VAL A 48 -4.60 -14.35 -10.04
C VAL A 48 -4.80 -13.85 -11.47
N GLY A 49 -5.93 -14.13 -12.09
CA GLY A 49 -6.23 -13.70 -13.46
C GLY A 49 -6.23 -12.18 -13.63
N GLN A 50 -6.60 -11.41 -12.59
CA GLN A 50 -6.61 -9.96 -12.65
C GLN A 50 -5.22 -9.31 -12.66
N VAL A 51 -4.17 -10.04 -12.30
CA VAL A 51 -2.80 -9.51 -12.19
C VAL A 51 -1.83 -10.06 -13.23
N LYS A 52 -2.18 -11.16 -13.91
CA LYS A 52 -1.30 -11.84 -14.89
C LYS A 52 -0.86 -10.96 -16.06
N SER A 53 -1.70 -10.03 -16.50
CA SER A 53 -1.40 -9.16 -17.64
C SER A 53 -0.39 -8.04 -17.33
N GLY A 54 0.10 -7.94 -16.10
CA GLY A 54 0.94 -6.82 -15.65
C GLY A 54 0.16 -5.52 -15.42
N TYR A 55 -1.16 -5.55 -15.56
CA TYR A 55 -2.08 -4.45 -15.25
C TYR A 55 -3.21 -4.92 -14.35
N VAL A 56 -3.66 -4.04 -13.47
CA VAL A 56 -4.88 -4.26 -12.69
C VAL A 56 -5.96 -3.31 -13.18
N VAL A 57 -7.13 -3.87 -13.52
CA VAL A 57 -8.35 -3.11 -13.74
C VAL A 57 -9.41 -3.65 -12.79
N MET A 58 -9.85 -2.80 -11.85
CA MET A 58 -10.81 -3.22 -10.85
C MET A 58 -11.74 -2.08 -10.41
N LYS A 59 -12.88 -2.45 -9.86
CA LYS A 59 -13.82 -1.52 -9.21
C LYS A 59 -13.52 -1.48 -7.72
N GLU A 60 -13.12 -0.30 -7.20
CA GLU A 60 -12.88 -0.15 -5.75
C GLU A 60 -14.14 -0.45 -4.93
N GLN A 61 -14.01 -1.24 -3.86
CA GLN A 61 -15.16 -1.65 -3.04
C GLN A 61 -15.87 -0.46 -2.38
N LYS A 62 -15.11 0.53 -1.90
CA LYS A 62 -15.66 1.69 -1.17
C LYS A 62 -16.24 2.76 -2.08
N THR A 63 -15.53 3.14 -3.14
CA THR A 63 -15.88 4.29 -3.99
C THR A 63 -16.65 3.91 -5.23
N LYS A 64 -16.69 2.61 -5.57
CA LYS A 64 -17.27 2.03 -6.80
C LYS A 64 -16.66 2.60 -8.09
N LYS A 65 -15.58 3.37 -8.01
CA LYS A 65 -14.85 3.89 -9.17
C LYS A 65 -13.95 2.81 -9.74
N THR A 66 -13.85 2.79 -11.07
CA THR A 66 -12.88 1.93 -11.77
C THR A 66 -11.49 2.51 -11.57
N LYS A 67 -10.54 1.63 -11.21
CA LYS A 67 -9.14 1.95 -11.08
C LYS A 67 -8.33 1.07 -12.02
N ARG A 68 -7.43 1.68 -12.78
CA ARG A 68 -6.48 1.02 -13.65
C ARG A 68 -5.07 1.47 -13.31
N PHE A 69 -4.14 0.55 -13.15
CA PHE A 69 -2.73 0.86 -12.94
C PHE A 69 -1.83 -0.29 -13.39
N PRO A 70 -0.60 -0.02 -13.85
CA PRO A 70 0.39 -1.04 -14.16
C PRO A 70 0.98 -1.61 -12.87
N LEU A 71 1.37 -2.87 -12.91
CA LEU A 71 2.21 -3.48 -11.90
C LEU A 71 3.67 -3.19 -12.24
N ASN A 72 4.36 -2.46 -11.35
CA ASN A 72 5.76 -2.11 -11.56
C ASN A 72 6.68 -3.33 -11.33
N THR A 73 7.95 -3.20 -11.71
CA THR A 73 8.97 -4.25 -11.58
C THR A 73 9.02 -4.83 -10.16
N SER A 74 9.00 -3.98 -9.13
CA SER A 74 9.04 -4.46 -7.73
C SER A 74 7.87 -5.36 -7.36
N ILE A 75 6.69 -5.17 -7.96
CA ILE A 75 5.56 -6.07 -7.76
C ILE A 75 5.75 -7.33 -8.60
N MET A 76 6.17 -7.19 -9.87
CA MET A 76 6.31 -8.32 -10.79
C MET A 76 7.36 -9.32 -10.34
N ASP A 77 8.48 -8.87 -9.75
CA ASP A 77 9.55 -9.73 -9.23
C ASP A 77 9.05 -10.69 -8.14
N VAL A 78 8.07 -10.28 -7.35
CA VAL A 78 7.46 -11.12 -6.30
C VAL A 78 6.25 -11.89 -6.83
N LEU A 79 5.50 -11.27 -7.72
CA LEU A 79 4.24 -11.81 -8.25
C LEU A 79 4.47 -13.04 -9.14
N VAL A 80 5.35 -12.90 -10.14
CA VAL A 80 5.53 -13.95 -11.17
C VAL A 80 5.86 -15.32 -10.56
N PRO A 81 6.87 -15.45 -9.69
CA PRO A 81 7.15 -16.75 -9.07
C PRO A 81 6.03 -17.20 -8.12
N TYR A 82 5.30 -16.28 -7.51
CA TYR A 82 4.23 -16.61 -6.56
C TYR A 82 2.99 -17.20 -7.24
N ILE A 83 2.69 -16.80 -8.47
CA ILE A 83 1.47 -17.23 -9.20
C ILE A 83 1.73 -18.33 -10.22
N ALA A 84 2.96 -18.83 -10.36
CA ALA A 84 3.37 -19.76 -11.42
C ALA A 84 2.44 -21.00 -11.52
N ASP A 85 2.06 -21.56 -10.38
CA ASP A 85 1.24 -22.78 -10.29
C ASP A 85 -0.22 -22.51 -9.86
N LYS A 86 -0.72 -21.26 -10.02
CA LYS A 86 -2.05 -20.87 -9.56
C LYS A 86 -3.04 -20.70 -10.71
N CYS A 87 -4.29 -21.08 -10.44
CA CYS A 87 -5.39 -20.84 -11.36
C CYS A 87 -5.90 -19.40 -11.31
N ASP A 88 -6.47 -18.93 -12.43
CA ASP A 88 -6.89 -17.53 -12.61
C ASP A 88 -8.01 -17.09 -11.67
N ASP A 89 -8.88 -18.01 -11.28
CA ASP A 89 -10.01 -17.81 -10.37
C ASP A 89 -9.62 -17.81 -8.88
N GLU A 90 -8.40 -18.27 -8.56
CA GLU A 90 -7.92 -18.23 -7.18
C GLU A 90 -7.73 -16.79 -6.68
N TYR A 91 -8.10 -16.57 -5.41
CA TYR A 91 -7.72 -15.32 -4.74
C TYR A 91 -6.21 -15.21 -4.59
N LEU A 92 -5.64 -14.06 -4.98
CA LEU A 92 -4.20 -13.80 -4.87
C LEU A 92 -3.69 -13.97 -3.43
N PHE A 93 -4.53 -13.62 -2.46
CA PHE A 93 -4.22 -13.72 -1.02
C PHE A 93 -5.10 -14.76 -0.32
N ALA A 94 -5.13 -15.97 -0.89
CA ALA A 94 -5.95 -17.05 -0.38
C ALA A 94 -5.67 -17.38 1.10
N SER A 95 -6.72 -17.69 1.84
CA SER A 95 -6.66 -18.25 3.18
C SER A 95 -6.23 -19.73 3.12
N ARG A 96 -5.55 -20.20 4.17
CA ARG A 96 -5.25 -21.65 4.31
C ARG A 96 -6.48 -22.56 4.30
N LYS A 97 -7.66 -22.01 4.65
CA LYS A 97 -8.92 -22.75 4.61
C LYS A 97 -9.49 -22.89 3.20
N GLY A 98 -8.86 -22.28 2.20
CA GLY A 98 -9.32 -22.29 0.80
C GLY A 98 -10.56 -21.42 0.52
N GLY A 99 -10.86 -21.21 -0.76
CA GLY A 99 -12.10 -20.60 -1.26
C GLY A 99 -12.37 -19.13 -0.90
N LYS A 100 -11.59 -18.52 -0.01
CA LYS A 100 -11.72 -17.11 0.40
C LYS A 100 -10.35 -16.47 0.64
N PRO A 101 -10.22 -15.15 0.48
CA PRO A 101 -8.99 -14.45 0.84
C PRO A 101 -8.82 -14.40 2.37
N ILE A 102 -7.60 -14.09 2.83
CA ILE A 102 -7.38 -13.77 4.24
C ILE A 102 -8.24 -12.55 4.64
N SER A 103 -8.62 -12.51 5.90
CA SER A 103 -9.42 -11.40 6.43
C SER A 103 -8.57 -10.12 6.59
N ARG A 104 -9.24 -8.96 6.59
CA ARG A 104 -8.59 -7.66 6.91
C ARG A 104 -7.91 -7.67 8.28
N ILE A 105 -8.49 -8.40 9.24
CA ILE A 105 -7.91 -8.55 10.59
C ILE A 105 -6.60 -9.33 10.51
N GLN A 106 -6.55 -10.40 9.72
CA GLN A 106 -5.33 -11.18 9.54
C GLN A 106 -4.26 -10.36 8.82
N ALA A 107 -4.61 -9.66 7.75
CA ALA A 107 -3.70 -8.74 7.05
C ALA A 107 -3.15 -7.66 8.00
N TYR A 108 -4.01 -7.07 8.83
CA TYR A 108 -3.60 -6.11 9.86
C TYR A 108 -2.58 -6.72 10.83
N ARG A 109 -2.83 -7.93 11.34
CA ARG A 109 -1.91 -8.62 12.28
C ARG A 109 -0.56 -8.90 11.64
N ILE A 110 -0.53 -9.36 10.40
CA ILE A 110 0.70 -9.63 9.63
C ILE A 110 1.55 -8.36 9.51
N ILE A 111 0.95 -7.27 9.03
CA ILE A 111 1.68 -6.00 8.83
C ILE A 111 2.13 -5.40 10.16
N LYS A 112 1.28 -5.43 11.18
CA LYS A 112 1.62 -4.92 12.51
C LYS A 112 2.75 -5.71 13.16
N ASP A 113 2.74 -7.03 13.07
CA ASP A 113 3.80 -7.89 13.62
C ASP A 113 5.13 -7.64 12.90
N ALA A 114 5.14 -7.66 11.56
CA ALA A 114 6.33 -7.38 10.77
C ALA A 114 6.93 -6.01 11.11
N SER A 115 6.10 -4.97 11.18
CA SER A 115 6.55 -3.63 11.52
C SER A 115 7.13 -3.54 12.93
N LYS A 116 6.48 -4.19 13.92
CA LYS A 116 6.98 -4.25 15.30
C LYS A 116 8.34 -4.95 15.38
N LYS A 117 8.52 -6.05 14.66
CA LYS A 117 9.81 -6.78 14.58
C LYS A 117 10.92 -5.94 13.96
N CYS A 118 10.58 -5.01 13.06
CA CYS A 118 11.52 -4.06 12.46
C CYS A 118 11.65 -2.73 13.24
N GLY A 119 11.16 -2.68 14.48
CA GLY A 119 11.30 -1.52 15.37
C GLY A 119 10.40 -0.34 15.05
N LEU A 120 9.29 -0.57 14.31
CA LEU A 120 8.32 0.47 13.99
C LEU A 120 7.08 0.37 14.88
N LYS A 121 6.58 1.54 15.32
CA LYS A 121 5.32 1.70 16.05
C LYS A 121 4.27 2.33 15.14
N ASP A 122 3.00 2.14 15.47
CA ASP A 122 1.84 2.78 14.81
C ASP A 122 1.76 2.55 13.28
N ILE A 123 2.25 1.39 12.84
CA ILE A 123 2.16 0.93 11.46
C ILE A 123 1.09 -0.16 11.36
N ALA A 124 0.26 -0.06 10.31
CA ALA A 124 -0.78 -1.01 9.98
C ALA A 124 -1.07 -1.02 8.47
N THR A 125 -2.12 -1.72 8.04
CA THR A 125 -2.45 -1.86 6.62
C THR A 125 -2.65 -0.52 5.88
N HIS A 126 -3.21 0.49 6.55
CA HIS A 126 -3.34 1.84 5.97
C HIS A 126 -2.01 2.57 5.80
N SER A 127 -0.98 2.20 6.57
CA SER A 127 0.35 2.77 6.42
C SER A 127 0.96 2.52 5.04
N MET A 128 0.71 1.35 4.44
CA MET A 128 1.18 1.03 3.09
C MET A 128 0.66 2.06 2.07
N ARG A 129 -0.64 2.31 2.06
CA ARG A 129 -1.27 3.29 1.17
C ARG A 129 -0.83 4.73 1.48
N LYS A 130 -0.63 5.07 2.77
CA LYS A 130 -0.05 6.35 3.17
C LYS A 130 1.38 6.52 2.66
N SER A 131 2.19 5.46 2.75
CA SER A 131 3.56 5.44 2.23
C SER A 131 3.59 5.63 0.71
N PHE A 132 2.68 4.99 -0.03
CA PHE A 132 2.53 5.24 -1.47
C PHE A 132 2.29 6.73 -1.76
N GLY A 133 1.27 7.32 -1.13
CA GLY A 133 0.95 8.74 -1.32
C GLY A 133 2.10 9.67 -0.91
N TYR A 134 2.78 9.37 0.19
CA TYR A 134 3.95 10.11 0.64
C TYR A 134 5.09 10.06 -0.40
N ASN A 135 5.43 8.87 -0.92
CA ASN A 135 6.50 8.72 -1.91
C ASN A 135 6.14 9.38 -3.25
N VAL A 136 4.87 9.36 -3.67
CA VAL A 136 4.43 10.12 -4.85
C VAL A 136 4.66 11.61 -4.62
N TYR A 137 4.25 12.14 -3.47
CA TYR A 137 4.44 13.54 -3.14
C TYR A 137 5.94 13.93 -3.07
N GLU A 138 6.77 13.12 -2.41
CA GLU A 138 8.21 13.38 -2.33
C GLU A 138 8.86 13.44 -3.73
N LYS A 139 8.41 12.60 -4.64
CA LYS A 139 8.94 12.53 -6.00
C LYS A 139 8.44 13.66 -6.91
N THR A 140 7.18 14.07 -6.77
CA THR A 140 6.53 14.98 -7.73
C THR A 140 6.28 16.37 -7.17
N LYS A 141 6.24 16.52 -5.84
CA LYS A 141 5.78 17.70 -5.09
C LYS A 141 4.37 18.18 -5.50
N ASP A 142 3.61 17.34 -6.19
CA ASP A 142 2.27 17.61 -6.69
C ASP A 142 1.20 16.94 -5.81
N ILE A 143 0.52 17.73 -5.00
CA ILE A 143 -0.55 17.24 -4.13
C ILE A 143 -1.83 16.94 -4.90
N ALA A 144 -2.07 17.57 -6.05
CA ALA A 144 -3.24 17.29 -6.86
C ALA A 144 -3.14 15.89 -7.48
N LEU A 145 -1.93 15.49 -7.91
CA LEU A 145 -1.67 14.12 -8.36
C LEU A 145 -1.89 13.10 -7.23
N VAL A 146 -1.41 13.38 -6.02
CA VAL A 146 -1.64 12.51 -4.85
C VAL A 146 -3.14 12.39 -4.55
N GLN A 147 -3.88 13.51 -4.59
CA GLN A 147 -5.33 13.53 -4.39
C GLN A 147 -6.04 12.63 -5.40
N GLN A 148 -5.67 12.76 -6.68
CA GLN A 148 -6.26 11.97 -7.75
C GLN A 148 -5.96 10.47 -7.58
N LEU A 149 -4.70 10.10 -7.33
CA LEU A 149 -4.28 8.70 -7.13
C LEU A 149 -4.94 8.05 -5.92
N LEU A 150 -5.16 8.82 -4.86
CA LEU A 150 -5.81 8.35 -3.63
C LEU A 150 -7.35 8.48 -3.68
N ASN A 151 -7.94 9.06 -4.73
CA ASN A 151 -9.37 9.35 -4.80
C ASN A 151 -9.87 10.13 -3.56
N HIS A 152 -9.14 11.14 -3.13
CA HIS A 152 -9.55 12.02 -2.05
C HIS A 152 -10.38 13.18 -2.56
N SER A 153 -11.29 13.70 -1.72
CA SER A 153 -12.21 14.79 -2.08
C SER A 153 -11.53 16.17 -2.06
N SER A 154 -10.39 16.33 -1.39
CA SER A 154 -9.65 17.60 -1.39
C SER A 154 -8.13 17.40 -1.18
N PRO A 155 -7.31 18.38 -1.62
CA PRO A 155 -5.87 18.41 -1.35
C PRO A 155 -5.53 18.37 0.14
N ALA A 156 -6.28 19.09 0.97
CA ALA A 156 -6.08 19.15 2.42
C ALA A 156 -6.21 17.77 3.09
N ILE A 157 -7.15 16.94 2.62
CA ILE A 157 -7.26 15.54 3.07
C ILE A 157 -6.01 14.76 2.69
N SER A 158 -5.48 14.98 1.48
CA SER A 158 -4.28 14.27 0.99
C SER A 158 -3.05 14.65 1.79
N LEU A 159 -2.83 15.94 2.07
CA LEU A 159 -1.72 16.42 2.90
C LEU A 159 -1.74 15.77 4.29
N ARG A 160 -2.88 15.87 4.99
CA ARG A 160 -3.05 15.23 6.30
C ARG A 160 -2.84 13.72 6.23
N TYR A 161 -3.34 13.07 5.15
CA TYR A 161 -3.26 11.63 4.98
C TYR A 161 -1.81 11.13 4.86
N ILE A 162 -0.96 11.86 4.14
CA ILE A 162 0.46 11.53 3.96
C ILE A 162 1.36 12.05 5.09
N GLY A 163 0.77 12.69 6.10
CA GLY A 163 1.49 13.15 7.29
C GLY A 163 2.30 14.43 7.06
N ILE A 164 1.79 15.31 6.19
CA ILE A 164 2.21 16.72 6.14
C ILE A 164 1.26 17.48 7.06
N THR A 165 1.80 17.93 8.19
CA THR A 165 1.07 18.62 9.26
C THR A 165 1.35 20.12 9.21
N GLN A 166 0.61 20.89 10.01
CA GLN A 166 0.81 22.34 10.16
C GLN A 166 2.25 22.66 10.55
N ASP A 167 2.89 21.87 11.42
CA ASP A 167 4.28 22.07 11.83
C ASP A 167 5.26 22.17 10.64
N LYS A 168 5.01 21.38 9.57
CA LYS A 168 5.84 21.48 8.35
C LYS A 168 5.57 22.76 7.56
N LEU A 169 4.37 23.27 7.62
CA LEU A 169 4.04 24.56 6.99
C LEU A 169 4.66 25.72 7.78
N ASP A 170 4.64 25.62 9.10
CA ASP A 170 5.21 26.63 9.99
C ASP A 170 6.73 26.73 9.80
N ASN A 171 7.44 25.60 9.67
CA ASN A 171 8.88 25.60 9.37
C ASN A 171 9.23 26.34 8.06
N ILE A 172 8.35 26.30 7.05
CA ILE A 172 8.57 27.01 5.79
C ILE A 172 8.56 28.52 6.02
N TYR A 173 7.70 29.03 6.93
CA TYR A 173 7.70 30.47 7.26
C TYR A 173 8.99 30.90 7.94
N GLU A 174 9.65 30.00 8.69
CA GLU A 174 10.95 30.28 9.32
C GLU A 174 12.11 30.23 8.32
N GLU A 175 11.98 29.42 7.26
CA GLU A 175 13.03 29.22 6.24
C GLU A 175 13.02 30.29 5.12
N ILE A 176 11.86 30.91 4.84
CA ILE A 176 11.73 31.92 3.78
C ILE A 176 12.11 33.30 4.33
N ASN A 177 13.31 33.74 3.99
CA ASN A 177 13.80 35.12 4.16
C ASN A 177 13.99 35.77 2.78
N LEU A 178 13.07 36.65 2.39
CA LEU A 178 13.13 37.43 1.15
C LEU A 178 13.80 38.80 1.38
#